data_f8159ce1525f44b1f2ab9cfa5e65f1ca
#
_entry.id   f8159ce1525f44b1f2ab9cfa5e65f1ca
#
_cell.length_a   1.000
_cell.length_b   1.000
_cell.length_c   1.000
_cell.angle_alpha   90.00
_cell.angle_beta   90.00
_cell.angle_gamma   90.00
#
_symmetry.space_group_name_H-M   'P 1'
#
loop_
_entity.id
_entity.type
_entity.pdbx_description
1 polymer ?
#
loop_
_entity_poly.entity_id
_entity_poly.type
_entity_poly.pdbx_seq_one_letter_code
_entity_poly.pdbx_strand_id
1 'polypeptide(L)'
;LALISAFSHAAEEKAVEQAEVDTVYVTAEKQLQQSLGVSRISKDDIDKRPAANDISEFVRTMPGVNLTGNTATGQRGNKRQIDLRGMGPENTLILIDGKPVNSRQSERISMRGERNTRGDSNWVPVEEIESITVLRGPAATRYGSGAMGGVVNIVTKKVSKEFKGQVNLYANQPQDSKEGATRRIGFNLSGPIIQDTLGFRIYGNLNKTDADAADINAGHGNDSAAGVEGVRNKDIAGRLQWKISPAQTLILDSSYSRQGNIYNGDTQNSNPRSALVNSLADSKAETARLYRSAYSLTHDGAWEWGDTKNVISYERTINSHLPEGLAGGPEGSYTGLDFVQSRLKNLR
;
A
#
# COMPACT_ATOMS: atom_id res chain seq x y z
N LEU A 1 21.13 -48.56 -25.21
CA LEU A 1 19.70 -48.41 -24.85
C LEU A 1 19.50 -48.10 -23.35
N ALA A 2 20.27 -48.71 -22.45
CA ALA A 2 20.18 -48.48 -20.99
C ALA A 2 20.70 -47.10 -20.56
N LEU A 3 21.65 -46.50 -21.29
CA LEU A 3 22.19 -45.17 -20.95
C LEU A 3 21.23 -44.03 -21.35
N ILE A 4 20.39 -44.20 -22.36
CA ILE A 4 19.43 -43.17 -22.79
C ILE A 4 18.25 -43.10 -21.80
N SER A 5 17.86 -44.21 -21.18
CA SER A 5 16.80 -44.23 -20.17
C SER A 5 17.22 -43.55 -18.85
N ALA A 6 18.51 -43.63 -18.49
CA ALA A 6 19.02 -42.97 -17.29
C ALA A 6 19.07 -41.43 -17.42
N PHE A 7 19.35 -40.94 -18.63
CA PHE A 7 19.34 -39.48 -18.87
C PHE A 7 17.90 -38.90 -18.93
N SER A 8 16.93 -39.68 -19.43
CA SER A 8 15.54 -39.24 -19.45
C SER A 8 14.95 -39.21 -18.03
N HIS A 9 15.28 -40.17 -17.17
CA HIS A 9 14.86 -40.17 -15.76
C HIS A 9 15.48 -39.03 -14.96
N ALA A 10 16.77 -38.75 -15.14
CA ALA A 10 17.45 -37.65 -14.49
C ALA A 10 16.95 -36.28 -14.96
N ALA A 11 16.52 -36.15 -16.20
CA ALA A 11 15.93 -34.91 -16.73
C ALA A 11 14.49 -34.73 -16.24
N GLU A 12 13.74 -35.81 -16.09
CA GLU A 12 12.37 -35.80 -15.57
C GLU A 12 12.34 -35.50 -14.04
N GLU A 13 13.27 -36.10 -13.27
CA GLU A 13 13.45 -35.85 -11.87
C GLU A 13 13.88 -34.38 -11.59
N LYS A 14 14.79 -33.83 -12.41
CA LYS A 14 15.17 -32.40 -12.32
C LYS A 14 14.05 -31.44 -12.77
N ALA A 15 13.22 -31.84 -13.73
CA ALA A 15 12.08 -31.03 -14.15
C ALA A 15 10.96 -31.02 -13.09
N VAL A 16 10.76 -32.12 -12.38
CA VAL A 16 9.84 -32.22 -11.25
C VAL A 16 10.35 -31.39 -10.05
N GLU A 17 11.64 -31.43 -9.77
CA GLU A 17 12.26 -30.65 -8.69
C GLU A 17 12.25 -29.14 -8.98
N GLN A 18 12.42 -28.71 -10.24
CA GLN A 18 12.25 -27.31 -10.64
C GLN A 18 10.79 -26.83 -10.59
N ALA A 19 9.84 -27.71 -10.82
CA ALA A 19 8.42 -27.41 -10.67
C ALA A 19 8.04 -27.26 -9.17
N GLU A 20 8.66 -28.03 -8.28
CA GLU A 20 8.45 -27.94 -6.83
C GLU A 20 9.03 -26.65 -6.21
N VAL A 21 10.17 -26.16 -6.66
CA VAL A 21 10.76 -24.90 -6.17
C VAL A 21 9.91 -23.69 -6.55
N ASP A 22 9.31 -23.66 -7.73
CA ASP A 22 8.29 -22.69 -8.09
C ASP A 22 6.98 -22.91 -7.28
N THR A 23 6.72 -24.12 -6.81
CA THR A 23 5.52 -24.51 -6.08
C THR A 23 5.60 -24.17 -4.59
N VAL A 24 6.78 -24.08 -3.99
CA VAL A 24 6.92 -23.74 -2.56
C VAL A 24 6.52 -22.28 -2.26
N TYR A 25 6.80 -21.37 -3.17
CA TYR A 25 6.22 -20.02 -3.10
C TYR A 25 4.69 -20.05 -3.12
N VAL A 26 4.14 -20.90 -3.99
CA VAL A 26 2.72 -21.18 -4.12
C VAL A 26 2.19 -21.93 -2.89
N THR A 27 2.99 -22.74 -2.20
CA THR A 27 2.50 -23.58 -1.09
C THR A 27 2.32 -22.80 0.21
N ALA A 28 3.20 -21.86 0.54
CA ALA A 28 2.97 -20.95 1.68
C ALA A 28 1.76 -20.05 1.43
N GLU A 29 1.58 -19.59 0.20
CA GLU A 29 0.42 -18.84 -0.24
C GLU A 29 -0.84 -19.73 -0.32
N LYS A 30 -0.72 -20.97 -0.80
CA LYS A 30 -1.81 -21.97 -0.79
C LYS A 30 -2.19 -22.44 0.61
N GLN A 31 -1.25 -22.57 1.52
CA GLN A 31 -1.55 -22.89 2.93
C GLN A 31 -2.28 -21.75 3.63
N LEU A 32 -1.99 -20.50 3.26
CA LEU A 32 -2.79 -19.35 3.67
C LEU A 32 -4.23 -19.45 3.10
N GLN A 33 -4.37 -19.89 1.85
CA GLN A 33 -5.68 -20.03 1.20
C GLN A 33 -6.54 -21.19 1.77
N GLN A 34 -5.94 -22.19 2.40
CA GLN A 34 -6.63 -23.30 3.02
C GLN A 34 -7.09 -23.02 4.45
N SER A 35 -6.60 -21.95 5.07
CA SER A 35 -7.06 -21.58 6.41
C SER A 35 -8.44 -20.94 6.34
N LEU A 36 -9.34 -21.36 7.24
CA LEU A 36 -10.65 -20.75 7.42
C LEU A 36 -10.49 -19.22 7.63
N GLY A 37 -11.17 -18.43 6.79
CA GLY A 37 -11.13 -16.97 6.91
C GLY A 37 -10.17 -16.26 5.94
N VAL A 38 -9.54 -16.98 5.00
CA VAL A 38 -8.75 -16.37 3.92
C VAL A 38 -9.64 -16.06 2.71
N SER A 39 -9.40 -14.88 2.15
CA SER A 39 -9.95 -14.48 0.84
C SER A 39 -8.84 -13.91 -0.01
N ARG A 40 -8.91 -14.17 -1.32
CA ARG A 40 -7.96 -13.66 -2.29
C ARG A 40 -8.69 -12.89 -3.38
N ILE A 41 -8.10 -11.78 -3.79
CA ILE A 41 -8.45 -11.06 -5.01
C ILE A 41 -7.28 -11.26 -5.97
N SER A 42 -7.56 -11.84 -7.12
CA SER A 42 -6.58 -12.03 -8.20
C SER A 42 -6.44 -10.76 -9.03
N LYS A 43 -5.41 -10.73 -9.87
CA LYS A 43 -5.26 -9.67 -10.86
C LYS A 43 -6.48 -9.56 -11.77
N ASP A 44 -7.03 -10.69 -12.23
CA ASP A 44 -8.22 -10.72 -13.08
C ASP A 44 -9.45 -10.13 -12.38
N ASP A 45 -9.58 -10.32 -11.07
CA ASP A 45 -10.64 -9.69 -10.28
C ASP A 45 -10.44 -8.18 -10.15
N ILE A 46 -9.20 -7.73 -10.04
CA ILE A 46 -8.85 -6.30 -10.01
C ILE A 46 -9.18 -5.67 -11.36
N ASP A 47 -8.75 -6.29 -12.47
CA ASP A 47 -8.92 -5.77 -13.82
C ASP A 47 -10.40 -5.69 -14.26
N LYS A 48 -11.27 -6.54 -13.69
CA LYS A 48 -12.72 -6.54 -13.94
C LYS A 48 -13.50 -5.46 -13.16
N ARG A 49 -12.88 -4.85 -12.18
CA ARG A 49 -13.52 -3.81 -11.35
C ARG A 49 -13.25 -2.42 -11.91
N PRO A 50 -14.11 -1.43 -11.58
CA PRO A 50 -13.80 -0.04 -11.89
C PRO A 50 -12.44 0.36 -11.37
N ALA A 51 -11.73 1.17 -12.13
CA ALA A 51 -10.42 1.66 -11.73
C ALA A 51 -10.51 2.41 -10.39
N ALA A 52 -9.71 1.98 -9.43
CA ALA A 52 -9.62 2.58 -8.12
C ALA A 52 -8.17 3.03 -7.85
N ASN A 53 -8.02 4.02 -6.98
CA ASN A 53 -6.71 4.55 -6.60
C ASN A 53 -6.16 3.92 -5.31
N ASP A 54 -6.98 3.13 -4.60
CA ASP A 54 -6.70 2.59 -3.29
C ASP A 54 -7.15 1.13 -3.21
N ILE A 55 -6.30 0.25 -2.72
CA ILE A 55 -6.64 -1.17 -2.54
C ILE A 55 -7.79 -1.38 -1.56
N SER A 56 -8.03 -0.43 -0.66
CA SER A 56 -9.15 -0.50 0.27
C SER A 56 -10.50 -0.64 -0.46
N GLU A 57 -10.63 -0.05 -1.65
CA GLU A 57 -11.82 -0.18 -2.48
C GLU A 57 -12.07 -1.62 -2.96
N PHE A 58 -11.01 -2.39 -3.14
CA PHE A 58 -11.13 -3.79 -3.53
C PHE A 58 -11.48 -4.69 -2.33
N VAL A 59 -10.83 -4.46 -1.19
CA VAL A 59 -11.01 -5.33 -0.01
C VAL A 59 -12.29 -5.04 0.76
N ARG A 60 -12.86 -3.82 0.66
CA ARG A 60 -14.10 -3.44 1.36
C ARG A 60 -15.32 -4.32 1.03
N THR A 61 -15.30 -4.97 -0.13
CA THR A 61 -16.37 -5.86 -0.55
C THR A 61 -16.28 -7.26 0.07
N MET A 62 -15.19 -7.53 0.79
CA MET A 62 -15.00 -8.83 1.44
C MET A 62 -15.73 -8.89 2.79
N PRO A 63 -16.31 -10.04 3.16
CA PRO A 63 -16.94 -10.21 4.45
C PRO A 63 -15.96 -9.91 5.60
N GLY A 64 -16.43 -9.18 6.63
CA GLY A 64 -15.65 -8.86 7.82
C GLY A 64 -14.50 -7.86 7.58
N VAL A 65 -14.52 -7.16 6.47
CA VAL A 65 -13.64 -6.02 6.19
C VAL A 65 -14.42 -4.73 6.35
N ASN A 66 -13.98 -3.88 7.26
CA ASN A 66 -14.51 -2.54 7.46
C ASN A 66 -13.45 -1.52 7.01
N LEU A 67 -13.90 -0.37 6.55
CA LEU A 67 -13.02 0.77 6.31
C LEU A 67 -13.30 1.83 7.37
N THR A 68 -12.24 2.31 7.99
CA THR A 68 -12.27 3.48 8.84
C THR A 68 -11.59 4.65 8.13
N GLY A 69 -11.78 5.85 8.63
CA GLY A 69 -11.17 7.01 8.01
C GLY A 69 -11.99 7.62 6.86
N ASN A 70 -13.19 7.15 6.58
CA ASN A 70 -14.15 7.68 5.62
C ASN A 70 -15.40 8.15 6.34
N THR A 71 -15.40 9.35 6.87
CA THR A 71 -16.62 9.92 7.42
C THR A 71 -17.23 10.93 6.44
N ALA A 72 -18.52 11.16 6.57
CA ALA A 72 -19.22 12.19 5.80
C ALA A 72 -18.80 13.63 6.16
N THR A 73 -17.86 13.79 7.10
CA THR A 73 -17.47 15.06 7.69
C THR A 73 -16.08 15.51 7.28
N GLY A 74 -15.82 15.60 5.98
CA GLY A 74 -14.60 16.20 5.45
C GLY A 74 -13.33 15.50 5.88
N GLN A 75 -13.04 14.41 5.20
CA GLN A 75 -11.88 13.62 5.53
C GLN A 75 -10.64 14.09 4.82
N ARG A 76 -9.55 14.05 5.58
CA ARG A 76 -8.23 14.17 5.00
C ARG A 76 -7.99 13.04 4.02
N GLY A 77 -7.54 13.34 2.83
CA GLY A 77 -7.13 12.36 1.85
C GLY A 77 -6.07 11.39 2.41
N ASN A 78 -5.95 10.21 1.85
CA ASN A 78 -5.01 9.14 2.28
C ASN A 78 -5.23 8.61 3.72
N LYS A 79 -6.40 8.80 4.33
CA LYS A 79 -6.68 8.32 5.69
C LYS A 79 -7.46 7.01 5.76
N ARG A 80 -7.75 6.41 4.63
CA ARG A 80 -8.46 5.13 4.62
C ARG A 80 -7.63 4.05 5.29
N GLN A 81 -8.25 3.35 6.23
CA GLN A 81 -7.64 2.26 6.98
C GLN A 81 -8.52 1.03 6.88
N ILE A 82 -7.88 -0.11 6.77
CA ILE A 82 -8.55 -1.40 6.72
C ILE A 82 -8.65 -1.93 8.15
N ASP A 83 -9.87 -2.21 8.59
CA ASP A 83 -10.17 -2.83 9.86
C ASP A 83 -10.77 -4.22 9.62
N LEU A 84 -10.13 -5.23 10.16
CA LEU A 84 -10.59 -6.61 10.05
C LEU A 84 -11.38 -7.02 11.31
N ARG A 85 -12.65 -7.40 11.10
CA ARG A 85 -13.57 -7.87 12.12
C ARG A 85 -13.86 -6.87 13.26
N GLY A 86 -13.71 -5.58 13.01
CA GLY A 86 -13.94 -4.57 14.04
C GLY A 86 -12.89 -4.54 15.15
N MET A 87 -11.73 -5.16 14.93
CA MET A 87 -10.64 -5.19 15.93
C MET A 87 -9.83 -3.91 15.96
N GLY A 88 -10.13 -2.97 15.09
CA GLY A 88 -9.39 -1.73 14.89
C GLY A 88 -8.27 -1.87 13.85
N PRO A 89 -8.03 -0.82 13.07
CA PRO A 89 -7.02 -0.83 12.02
C PRO A 89 -5.59 -1.04 12.56
N GLU A 90 -5.32 -0.68 13.80
CA GLU A 90 -4.04 -0.94 14.48
C GLU A 90 -3.76 -2.44 14.68
N ASN A 91 -4.79 -3.26 14.64
CA ASN A 91 -4.72 -4.72 14.74
C ASN A 91 -4.77 -5.42 13.37
N THR A 92 -4.79 -4.66 12.27
CA THR A 92 -4.70 -5.17 10.91
C THR A 92 -3.29 -4.95 10.37
N LEU A 93 -2.55 -6.01 10.15
CA LEU A 93 -1.20 -5.94 9.61
C LEU A 93 -1.24 -5.89 8.07
N ILE A 94 -0.62 -4.87 7.49
CA ILE A 94 -0.43 -4.76 6.06
C ILE A 94 0.95 -5.30 5.70
N LEU A 95 1.02 -6.18 4.71
CA LEU A 95 2.25 -6.69 4.13
C LEU A 95 2.36 -6.30 2.65
N ILE A 96 3.56 -6.04 2.18
CA ILE A 96 3.91 -5.95 0.76
C ILE A 96 4.93 -7.05 0.47
N ASP A 97 4.59 -7.99 -0.39
CA ASP A 97 5.39 -9.17 -0.69
C ASP A 97 5.87 -9.90 0.59
N GLY A 98 4.96 -10.06 1.55
CA GLY A 98 5.23 -10.71 2.83
C GLY A 98 6.02 -9.87 3.85
N LYS A 99 6.39 -8.63 3.51
CA LYS A 99 7.18 -7.73 4.38
C LYS A 99 6.25 -6.73 5.07
N PRO A 100 6.30 -6.61 6.41
CA PRO A 100 5.43 -5.70 7.15
C PRO A 100 5.64 -4.23 6.77
N VAL A 101 4.52 -3.51 6.64
CA VAL A 101 4.49 -2.05 6.51
C VAL A 101 4.25 -1.46 7.89
N ASN A 102 5.18 -0.62 8.34
CA ASN A 102 5.13 -0.04 9.69
C ASN A 102 4.90 1.48 9.66
N SER A 103 4.57 2.06 8.53
CA SER A 103 4.42 3.50 8.34
C SER A 103 3.41 4.12 9.31
N ARG A 104 2.34 3.41 9.65
CA ARG A 104 1.34 3.85 10.65
C ARG A 104 1.92 4.04 12.05
N GLN A 105 3.02 3.37 12.40
CA GLN A 105 3.70 3.53 13.69
C GLN A 105 4.52 4.82 13.77
N SER A 106 4.74 5.51 12.66
CA SER A 106 5.39 6.82 12.64
C SER A 106 4.50 7.94 13.14
N GLU A 107 3.25 7.64 13.46
CA GLU A 107 2.29 8.63 13.82
C GLU A 107 2.29 8.98 15.29
N ARG A 108 1.96 10.23 15.50
CA ARG A 108 1.81 10.82 16.80
C ARG A 108 0.47 10.41 17.40
N ILE A 109 0.48 9.99 18.65
CA ILE A 109 -0.74 9.91 19.44
C ILE A 109 -1.18 11.34 19.68
N SER A 110 -2.44 11.67 19.33
CA SER A 110 -3.03 12.96 19.66
C SER A 110 -3.13 13.11 21.19
N MET A 111 -3.27 14.34 21.67
CA MET A 111 -3.41 14.59 23.11
C MET A 111 -4.66 13.93 23.73
N ARG A 112 -5.62 13.47 22.90
CA ARG A 112 -6.79 12.71 23.32
C ARG A 112 -6.57 11.20 23.29
N GLY A 113 -5.37 10.72 22.99
CA GLY A 113 -5.06 9.31 22.88
C GLY A 113 -5.45 8.67 21.54
N GLU A 114 -6.07 9.41 20.64
CA GLU A 114 -6.41 8.94 19.31
C GLU A 114 -5.15 8.90 18.44
N ARG A 115 -5.00 7.85 17.68
CA ARG A 115 -3.95 7.79 16.65
C ARG A 115 -4.50 8.45 15.40
N ASN A 116 -3.87 9.54 14.98
CA ASN A 116 -4.11 10.14 13.68
C ASN A 116 -3.46 9.31 12.59
N THR A 117 -3.92 8.05 12.45
CA THR A 117 -3.31 7.07 11.55
C THR A 117 -3.70 7.34 10.11
N ARG A 118 -2.70 7.35 9.23
CA ARG A 118 -2.91 7.36 7.80
C ARG A 118 -3.01 5.95 7.28
N GLY A 119 -3.74 5.80 6.19
CA GLY A 119 -3.92 4.51 5.57
C GLY A 119 -2.60 3.97 5.00
N ASP A 120 -2.32 2.71 5.28
CA ASP A 120 -1.20 1.96 4.70
C ASP A 120 -1.61 1.22 3.40
N SER A 121 -2.77 1.55 2.83
CA SER A 121 -3.34 0.86 1.67
C SER A 121 -2.85 1.40 0.32
N ASN A 122 -2.15 2.53 0.29
CA ASN A 122 -1.77 3.25 -0.94
C ASN A 122 -0.28 3.25 -1.26
N TRP A 123 0.48 2.27 -0.76
CA TRP A 123 1.93 2.21 -1.00
C TRP A 123 2.32 1.50 -2.29
N VAL A 124 1.40 0.79 -2.92
CA VAL A 124 1.60 0.10 -4.20
C VAL A 124 0.51 0.56 -5.16
N PRO A 125 0.86 1.08 -6.34
CA PRO A 125 -0.13 1.37 -7.37
C PRO A 125 -0.94 0.12 -7.73
N VAL A 126 -2.24 0.28 -7.90
CA VAL A 126 -3.16 -0.85 -8.15
C VAL A 126 -2.76 -1.66 -9.39
N GLU A 127 -2.25 -0.99 -10.40
CA GLU A 127 -1.79 -1.60 -11.65
C GLU A 127 -0.59 -2.54 -11.46
N GLU A 128 0.12 -2.41 -10.34
CA GLU A 128 1.32 -3.18 -10.02
C GLU A 128 1.05 -4.37 -9.10
N ILE A 129 -0.22 -4.58 -8.75
CA ILE A 129 -0.65 -5.66 -7.87
C ILE A 129 -0.96 -6.91 -8.69
N GLU A 130 -0.42 -8.05 -8.25
CA GLU A 130 -0.71 -9.38 -8.76
C GLU A 130 -1.87 -10.02 -8.01
N SER A 131 -1.90 -9.86 -6.69
CA SER A 131 -2.99 -10.34 -5.86
C SER A 131 -3.02 -9.65 -4.50
N ILE A 132 -4.19 -9.69 -3.86
CA ILE A 132 -4.37 -9.26 -2.48
C ILE A 132 -4.95 -10.44 -1.71
N THR A 133 -4.28 -10.84 -0.64
CA THR A 133 -4.75 -11.91 0.25
C THR A 133 -5.12 -11.31 1.59
N VAL A 134 -6.33 -11.60 2.05
CA VAL A 134 -6.85 -11.15 3.34
C VAL A 134 -7.07 -12.36 4.24
N LEU A 135 -6.29 -12.46 5.30
CA LEU A 135 -6.43 -13.44 6.38
C LEU A 135 -7.13 -12.76 7.55
N ARG A 136 -8.31 -13.26 7.91
CA ARG A 136 -9.12 -12.74 9.01
C ARG A 136 -8.96 -13.60 10.26
N GLY A 137 -8.68 -12.95 11.37
CA GLY A 137 -8.48 -13.59 12.66
C GLY A 137 -7.04 -13.54 13.14
N PRO A 138 -6.78 -14.04 14.37
CA PRO A 138 -5.50 -13.86 15.00
C PRO A 138 -4.37 -14.57 14.23
N ALA A 139 -3.43 -13.80 13.75
CA ALA A 139 -2.25 -14.26 13.02
C ALA A 139 -0.94 -13.80 13.66
N ALA A 140 -1.01 -13.32 14.91
CA ALA A 140 0.12 -12.75 15.63
C ALA A 140 1.26 -13.76 15.86
N THR A 141 0.96 -15.04 16.01
CA THR A 141 1.96 -16.10 16.16
C THR A 141 2.85 -16.28 14.94
N ARG A 142 2.31 -16.00 13.74
CA ARG A 142 3.03 -16.15 12.47
C ARG A 142 3.63 -14.83 11.96
N TYR A 143 2.93 -13.73 12.16
CA TYR A 143 3.27 -12.44 11.54
C TYR A 143 3.71 -11.37 12.55
N GLY A 144 3.67 -11.69 13.84
CA GLY A 144 4.05 -10.77 14.92
C GLY A 144 2.92 -9.85 15.39
N SER A 145 3.27 -8.91 16.25
CA SER A 145 2.33 -7.95 16.82
C SER A 145 1.66 -7.09 15.73
N GLY A 146 0.42 -6.70 15.97
CA GLY A 146 -0.38 -5.93 15.01
C GLY A 146 -1.21 -6.77 14.03
N ALA A 147 -1.16 -8.11 14.13
CA ALA A 147 -1.96 -9.03 13.33
C ALA A 147 -3.07 -9.74 14.14
N MET A 148 -3.60 -9.09 15.17
CA MET A 148 -4.67 -9.68 16.02
C MET A 148 -6.01 -9.75 15.28
N GLY A 149 -6.35 -8.73 14.49
CA GLY A 149 -7.54 -8.70 13.63
C GLY A 149 -7.34 -9.50 12.35
N GLY A 150 -6.12 -9.55 11.86
CA GLY A 150 -5.74 -10.28 10.66
C GLY A 150 -4.62 -9.60 9.87
N VAL A 151 -4.44 -10.09 8.65
CA VAL A 151 -3.37 -9.66 7.73
C VAL A 151 -3.94 -9.37 6.35
N VAL A 152 -3.50 -8.29 5.74
CA VAL A 152 -3.70 -7.99 4.32
C VAL A 152 -2.33 -8.04 3.64
N ASN A 153 -2.11 -9.03 2.79
CA ASN A 153 -0.87 -9.17 2.03
C ASN A 153 -1.09 -8.73 0.57
N ILE A 154 -0.36 -7.71 0.17
CA ILE A 154 -0.33 -7.19 -1.19
C ILE A 154 0.85 -7.86 -1.89
N VAL A 155 0.58 -8.64 -2.92
CA VAL A 155 1.60 -9.28 -3.75
C VAL A 155 1.79 -8.45 -5.01
N THR A 156 3.02 -8.02 -5.26
CA THR A 156 3.35 -7.25 -6.47
C THR A 156 3.67 -8.17 -7.63
N LYS A 157 3.50 -7.67 -8.86
CA LYS A 157 3.84 -8.42 -10.09
C LYS A 157 5.29 -8.88 -10.04
N LYS A 158 5.56 -10.07 -10.58
CA LYS A 158 6.89 -10.66 -10.69
C LYS A 158 7.72 -9.99 -11.78
N VAL A 159 9.03 -10.23 -11.77
CA VAL A 159 9.92 -9.87 -12.88
C VAL A 159 9.53 -10.68 -14.12
N SER A 160 9.38 -10.01 -15.25
CA SER A 160 9.01 -10.65 -16.51
C SER A 160 10.18 -11.42 -17.12
N LYS A 161 9.88 -12.57 -17.75
CA LYS A 161 10.87 -13.33 -18.53
C LYS A 161 11.20 -12.66 -19.88
N GLU A 162 10.32 -11.80 -20.37
CA GLU A 162 10.49 -11.01 -21.59
C GLU A 162 10.50 -9.53 -21.24
N PHE A 163 11.14 -8.72 -22.07
CA PHE A 163 11.12 -7.28 -21.91
C PHE A 163 9.70 -6.74 -22.18
N LYS A 164 9.08 -6.16 -21.16
CA LYS A 164 7.73 -5.59 -21.21
C LYS A 164 7.70 -4.24 -20.54
N GLY A 165 6.97 -3.32 -21.16
CA GLY A 165 6.73 -1.99 -20.60
C GLY A 165 5.26 -1.60 -20.78
N GLN A 166 4.76 -0.79 -19.86
CA GLN A 166 3.40 -0.26 -19.88
C GLN A 166 3.40 1.15 -19.34
N VAL A 167 2.58 1.99 -19.95
CA VAL A 167 2.22 3.31 -19.44
C VAL A 167 0.71 3.33 -19.22
N ASN A 168 0.29 3.74 -18.03
CA ASN A 168 -1.11 3.83 -17.65
C ASN A 168 -1.48 5.30 -17.46
N LEU A 169 -2.54 5.72 -18.12
CA LEU A 169 -3.13 7.05 -17.94
C LEU A 169 -4.54 6.87 -17.38
N TYR A 170 -4.82 7.58 -16.31
CA TYR A 170 -6.15 7.57 -15.70
C TYR A 170 -6.59 9.00 -15.44
N ALA A 171 -7.82 9.30 -15.83
CA ALA A 171 -8.49 10.55 -15.53
C ALA A 171 -9.92 10.26 -15.08
N ASN A 172 -10.33 10.88 -13.99
CA ASN A 172 -11.71 10.92 -13.54
C ASN A 172 -12.11 12.38 -13.38
N GLN A 173 -13.11 12.79 -14.16
CA GLN A 173 -13.72 14.10 -14.07
C GLN A 173 -15.13 13.91 -13.52
N PRO A 174 -15.40 14.28 -12.25
CA PRO A 174 -16.73 14.20 -11.68
C PRO A 174 -17.75 15.04 -12.47
N GLN A 175 -19.01 14.66 -12.40
CA GLN A 175 -20.11 15.43 -13.01
C GLN A 175 -20.37 16.75 -12.25
N ASP A 176 -20.28 16.70 -10.92
CA ASP A 176 -20.31 17.90 -10.10
C ASP A 176 -18.94 18.59 -10.17
N SER A 177 -18.92 19.82 -10.63
CA SER A 177 -17.70 20.63 -10.71
C SER A 177 -17.08 20.98 -9.35
N LYS A 178 -17.83 20.76 -8.27
CA LYS A 178 -17.35 20.93 -6.88
C LYS A 178 -16.59 19.73 -6.35
N GLU A 179 -16.74 18.55 -6.96
CA GLU A 179 -15.96 17.36 -6.61
C GLU A 179 -14.57 17.41 -7.26
N GLY A 180 -13.58 16.87 -6.53
CA GLY A 180 -12.19 16.88 -6.94
C GLY A 180 -11.89 15.90 -8.08
N ALA A 181 -11.39 16.39 -9.21
CA ALA A 181 -10.94 15.57 -10.34
C ALA A 181 -9.66 14.81 -10.01
N THR A 182 -9.55 13.58 -10.52
CA THR A 182 -8.34 12.73 -10.38
C THR A 182 -7.62 12.61 -11.70
N ARG A 183 -6.29 12.73 -11.66
CA ARG A 183 -5.36 12.48 -12.77
C ARG A 183 -4.21 11.63 -12.28
N ARG A 184 -3.91 10.57 -13.02
CA ARG A 184 -2.83 9.65 -12.68
C ARG A 184 -2.07 9.24 -13.92
N ILE A 185 -0.76 9.17 -13.79
CA ILE A 185 0.14 8.57 -14.76
C ILE A 185 1.01 7.56 -14.05
N GLY A 186 1.05 6.33 -14.57
CA GLY A 186 1.90 5.27 -14.09
C GLY A 186 2.71 4.67 -15.23
N PHE A 187 3.85 4.09 -14.88
CA PHE A 187 4.65 3.31 -15.81
C PHE A 187 5.19 2.07 -15.13
N ASN A 188 5.43 1.03 -15.89
CA ASN A 188 6.26 -0.10 -15.48
C ASN A 188 7.14 -0.57 -16.63
N LEU A 189 8.26 -1.14 -16.26
CA LEU A 189 9.22 -1.75 -17.15
C LEU A 189 9.80 -2.96 -16.45
N SER A 190 9.82 -4.10 -17.13
CA SER A 190 10.32 -5.35 -16.57
C SER A 190 10.89 -6.23 -17.65
N GLY A 191 11.94 -6.96 -17.34
CA GLY A 191 12.54 -7.91 -18.27
C GLY A 191 13.88 -8.44 -17.80
N PRO A 192 14.51 -9.31 -18.62
CA PRO A 192 15.83 -9.82 -18.36
C PRO A 192 16.91 -8.77 -18.67
N ILE A 193 17.90 -8.64 -17.79
CA ILE A 193 19.20 -8.02 -18.09
C ILE A 193 20.12 -9.08 -18.67
N ILE A 194 20.13 -10.28 -18.06
CA ILE A 194 20.77 -11.49 -18.53
C ILE A 194 19.71 -12.57 -18.53
N GLN A 195 19.46 -13.16 -19.70
CA GLN A 195 18.40 -14.16 -19.87
C GLN A 195 18.52 -15.26 -18.81
N ASP A 196 17.39 -15.61 -18.19
CA ASP A 196 17.23 -16.64 -17.16
C ASP A 196 18.08 -16.48 -15.90
N THR A 197 18.94 -15.45 -15.82
CA THR A 197 19.87 -15.25 -14.70
C THR A 197 19.57 -13.98 -13.91
N LEU A 198 19.54 -12.82 -14.57
CA LEU A 198 19.34 -11.53 -13.92
C LEU A 198 18.19 -10.78 -14.60
N GLY A 199 17.17 -10.49 -13.83
CA GLY A 199 16.04 -9.70 -14.30
C GLY A 199 15.77 -8.49 -13.41
N PHE A 200 15.07 -7.53 -13.98
CA PHE A 200 14.68 -6.33 -13.28
C PHE A 200 13.21 -5.99 -13.48
N ARG A 201 12.70 -5.21 -12.57
CA ARG A 201 11.42 -4.53 -12.68
C ARG A 201 11.52 -3.16 -12.04
N ILE A 202 11.01 -2.14 -12.72
CA ILE A 202 10.86 -0.80 -12.19
C ILE A 202 9.47 -0.30 -12.51
N TYR A 203 8.83 0.38 -11.56
CA TYR A 203 7.55 1.03 -11.78
C TYR A 203 7.47 2.33 -11.01
N GLY A 204 6.63 3.22 -11.47
CA GLY A 204 6.35 4.49 -10.79
C GLY A 204 4.95 4.98 -11.08
N ASN A 205 4.48 5.88 -10.21
CA ASN A 205 3.15 6.46 -10.27
C ASN A 205 3.16 7.90 -9.77
N LEU A 206 2.45 8.76 -10.47
CA LEU A 206 2.12 10.11 -10.05
C LEU A 206 0.60 10.24 -10.05
N ASN A 207 0.01 10.42 -8.88
CA ASN A 207 -1.42 10.57 -8.70
C ASN A 207 -1.73 11.92 -8.04
N LYS A 208 -2.68 12.63 -8.61
CA LYS A 208 -3.24 13.84 -8.02
C LYS A 208 -4.76 13.78 -8.11
N THR A 209 -5.42 13.92 -6.96
CA THR A 209 -6.83 14.21 -6.85
C THR A 209 -6.97 15.62 -6.28
N ASP A 210 -7.69 16.50 -6.95
CA ASP A 210 -7.96 17.82 -6.42
C ASP A 210 -8.88 17.71 -5.19
N ALA A 211 -8.80 18.66 -4.28
CA ALA A 211 -9.73 18.73 -3.16
C ALA A 211 -11.11 19.14 -3.66
N ASP A 212 -12.15 18.66 -3.00
CA ASP A 212 -13.50 19.16 -3.23
C ASP A 212 -13.59 20.66 -2.88
N ALA A 213 -14.55 21.35 -3.47
CA ALA A 213 -14.82 22.73 -3.12
C ALA A 213 -15.28 22.84 -1.66
N ALA A 214 -14.82 23.88 -0.97
CA ALA A 214 -15.17 24.10 0.45
C ALA A 214 -16.69 24.28 0.65
N ASP A 215 -17.41 24.69 -0.38
CA ASP A 215 -18.85 24.93 -0.38
C ASP A 215 -19.68 23.80 -1.01
N ILE A 216 -19.10 22.64 -1.23
CA ILE A 216 -19.78 21.51 -1.91
C ILE A 216 -21.11 21.13 -1.25
N ASN A 217 -21.20 21.26 0.08
CA ASN A 217 -22.39 20.95 0.85
C ASN A 217 -23.11 22.20 1.42
N ALA A 218 -22.81 23.39 0.91
CA ALA A 218 -23.31 24.66 1.46
C ALA A 218 -24.86 24.81 1.45
N GLY A 219 -25.57 24.00 0.68
CA GLY A 219 -27.05 24.00 0.64
C GLY A 219 -27.72 23.25 1.80
N HIS A 220 -26.98 22.58 2.65
CA HIS A 220 -27.53 21.68 3.69
C HIS A 220 -27.49 22.25 5.12
N GLY A 221 -27.28 23.55 5.29
CA GLY A 221 -27.25 24.23 6.60
C GLY A 221 -25.84 24.45 7.15
N ASN A 222 -25.76 25.08 8.34
CA ASN A 222 -24.48 25.44 8.95
C ASN A 222 -23.66 24.25 9.46
N ASP A 223 -24.26 23.08 9.56
CA ASP A 223 -23.65 21.85 10.04
C ASP A 223 -23.29 20.89 8.90
N SER A 224 -23.27 21.37 7.66
CA SER A 224 -22.95 20.53 6.52
C SER A 224 -21.46 20.17 6.50
N ALA A 225 -21.20 18.90 6.24
CA ALA A 225 -19.85 18.39 6.12
C ALA A 225 -19.07 19.10 5.00
N ALA A 226 -17.82 19.41 5.22
CA ALA A 226 -16.92 19.79 4.15
C ALA A 226 -16.70 18.60 3.18
N GLY A 227 -16.27 18.90 1.99
CA GLY A 227 -15.88 17.89 1.01
C GLY A 227 -14.59 17.16 1.41
N VAL A 228 -14.17 16.24 0.56
CA VAL A 228 -12.97 15.43 0.77
C VAL A 228 -11.71 16.24 0.44
N GLU A 229 -10.67 16.13 1.26
CA GLU A 229 -9.34 16.66 0.93
C GLU A 229 -8.76 15.99 -0.32
N GLY A 230 -8.00 16.75 -1.07
CA GLY A 230 -7.26 16.22 -2.20
C GLY A 230 -6.02 15.41 -1.76
N VAL A 231 -5.48 14.68 -2.72
CA VAL A 231 -4.27 13.88 -2.52
C VAL A 231 -3.24 14.15 -3.61
N ARG A 232 -1.96 14.04 -3.24
CA ARG A 232 -0.84 14.05 -4.19
C ARG A 232 0.14 12.95 -3.81
N ASN A 233 0.09 11.85 -4.53
CA ASN A 233 0.93 10.68 -4.29
C ASN A 233 1.98 10.53 -5.38
N LYS A 234 3.19 10.11 -4.99
CA LYS A 234 4.31 9.83 -5.88
C LYS A 234 4.98 8.57 -5.40
N ASP A 235 5.14 7.61 -6.30
CA ASP A 235 5.71 6.31 -5.98
C ASP A 235 6.74 5.93 -7.04
N ILE A 236 7.85 5.35 -6.61
CA ILE A 236 8.81 4.67 -7.46
C ILE A 236 9.34 3.45 -6.72
N ALA A 237 9.41 2.32 -7.41
CA ALA A 237 9.97 1.10 -6.86
C ALA A 237 10.73 0.32 -7.92
N GLY A 238 11.72 -0.42 -7.47
CA GLY A 238 12.54 -1.28 -8.31
C GLY A 238 12.85 -2.60 -7.63
N ARG A 239 12.96 -3.64 -8.44
CA ARG A 239 13.38 -4.99 -8.06
C ARG A 239 14.47 -5.47 -9.00
N LEU A 240 15.53 -6.02 -8.43
CA LEU A 240 16.49 -6.85 -9.13
C LEU A 240 16.36 -8.28 -8.60
N GLN A 241 16.28 -9.24 -9.50
CA GLN A 241 16.20 -10.66 -9.18
C GLN A 241 17.36 -11.37 -9.86
N TRP A 242 18.22 -11.97 -9.06
CA TRP A 242 19.38 -12.71 -9.54
C TRP A 242 19.26 -14.18 -9.14
N LYS A 243 19.13 -15.03 -10.14
CA LYS A 243 19.23 -16.49 -9.99
C LYS A 243 20.70 -16.87 -9.98
N ILE A 244 21.26 -17.02 -8.77
CA ILE A 244 22.68 -17.40 -8.57
C ILE A 244 22.91 -18.83 -9.06
N SER A 245 21.92 -19.70 -8.80
CA SER A 245 21.88 -21.09 -9.26
C SER A 245 20.42 -21.52 -9.44
N PRO A 246 20.13 -22.70 -10.00
CA PRO A 246 18.76 -23.20 -10.05
C PRO A 246 18.05 -23.26 -8.70
N ALA A 247 18.82 -23.48 -7.63
CA ALA A 247 18.32 -23.61 -6.26
C ALA A 247 18.40 -22.32 -5.43
N GLN A 248 18.98 -21.23 -5.93
CA GLN A 248 19.22 -20.03 -5.13
C GLN A 248 18.91 -18.75 -5.89
N THR A 249 18.11 -17.91 -5.29
CA THR A 249 17.72 -16.61 -5.84
C THR A 249 17.97 -15.51 -4.82
N LEU A 250 18.56 -14.42 -5.28
CA LEU A 250 18.72 -13.19 -4.53
C LEU A 250 17.80 -12.12 -5.10
N ILE A 251 17.04 -11.43 -4.24
CA ILE A 251 16.11 -10.38 -4.63
C ILE A 251 16.45 -9.12 -3.86
N LEU A 252 16.74 -8.05 -4.58
CA LEU A 252 16.91 -6.72 -4.04
C LEU A 252 15.70 -5.86 -4.39
N ASP A 253 15.01 -5.37 -3.38
CA ASP A 253 13.90 -4.41 -3.53
C ASP A 253 14.27 -3.05 -2.99
N SER A 254 13.85 -2.01 -3.70
CA SER A 254 13.96 -0.62 -3.27
C SER A 254 12.68 0.13 -3.63
N SER A 255 12.14 0.90 -2.69
CA SER A 255 10.96 1.73 -2.96
C SER A 255 11.03 3.06 -2.24
N TYR A 256 10.48 4.08 -2.89
CA TYR A 256 10.24 5.38 -2.32
C TYR A 256 8.83 5.83 -2.66
N SER A 257 8.09 6.27 -1.65
CA SER A 257 6.72 6.74 -1.80
C SER A 257 6.51 8.01 -0.99
N ARG A 258 5.69 8.91 -1.53
CA ARG A 258 5.24 10.12 -0.87
C ARG A 258 3.75 10.27 -1.05
N GLN A 259 3.05 10.41 0.07
CA GLN A 259 1.62 10.75 0.10
C GLN A 259 1.47 12.15 0.66
N GLY A 260 0.69 12.99 -0.02
CA GLY A 260 0.37 14.36 0.40
C GLY A 260 -1.15 14.56 0.46
N ASN A 261 -1.60 15.33 1.45
CA ASN A 261 -2.99 15.77 1.54
C ASN A 261 -3.09 17.24 1.12
N ILE A 262 -4.08 17.56 0.30
CA ILE A 262 -4.37 18.91 -0.18
C ILE A 262 -5.60 19.41 0.56
N TYR A 263 -5.48 20.54 1.25
CA TYR A 263 -6.57 21.10 2.05
C TYR A 263 -7.78 21.46 1.19
N ASN A 264 -8.97 21.13 1.67
CA ASN A 264 -10.24 21.39 1.01
C ASN A 264 -10.96 22.65 1.51
N GLY A 265 -10.40 23.36 2.49
CA GLY A 265 -11.05 24.50 3.09
C GLY A 265 -12.05 24.15 4.20
N ASP A 266 -11.94 22.93 4.78
CA ASP A 266 -12.79 22.51 5.90
C ASP A 266 -12.72 23.53 7.04
N THR A 267 -13.87 24.13 7.34
CA THR A 267 -14.03 25.11 8.42
C THR A 267 -14.91 24.58 9.55
N GLN A 268 -15.35 23.33 9.45
CA GLN A 268 -16.22 22.73 10.46
C GLN A 268 -15.40 22.04 11.53
N ASN A 269 -15.92 22.03 12.74
CA ASN A 269 -15.43 21.28 13.89
C ASN A 269 -13.97 21.49 14.28
N SER A 270 -13.06 21.55 13.31
CA SER A 270 -11.62 21.57 13.56
C SER A 270 -10.96 22.89 13.17
N ASN A 271 -11.45 23.55 12.13
CA ASN A 271 -10.81 24.71 11.53
C ASN A 271 -11.80 25.88 11.38
N PRO A 272 -12.07 26.63 12.43
CA PRO A 272 -12.92 27.82 12.33
C PRO A 272 -12.32 28.79 11.31
N ARG A 273 -13.16 29.51 10.59
CA ARG A 273 -12.72 30.51 9.61
C ARG A 273 -11.73 31.49 10.23
N SER A 274 -10.54 31.53 9.69
CA SER A 274 -9.45 32.41 10.09
C SER A 274 -8.65 32.83 8.86
N ALA A 275 -7.81 33.84 8.98
CA ALA A 275 -6.90 34.23 7.91
C ALA A 275 -5.97 33.07 7.50
N LEU A 276 -5.51 32.27 8.45
CA LEU A 276 -4.69 31.08 8.20
C LEU A 276 -5.44 30.04 7.39
N VAL A 277 -6.66 29.67 7.81
CA VAL A 277 -7.50 28.67 7.13
C VAL A 277 -7.84 29.12 5.71
N ASN A 278 -8.21 30.37 5.52
CA ASN A 278 -8.49 30.94 4.19
C ASN A 278 -7.24 30.88 3.31
N SER A 279 -6.08 31.28 3.81
CA SER A 279 -4.81 31.20 3.05
C SER A 279 -4.44 29.77 2.66
N LEU A 280 -4.66 28.77 3.51
CA LEU A 280 -4.44 27.36 3.18
C LEU A 280 -5.40 26.88 2.10
N ALA A 281 -6.67 27.26 2.17
CA ALA A 281 -7.69 26.90 1.19
C ALA A 281 -7.41 27.54 -0.18
N ASP A 282 -7.15 28.84 -0.22
CA ASP A 282 -6.90 29.61 -1.44
C ASP A 282 -5.64 29.10 -2.18
N SER A 283 -4.60 28.77 -1.43
CA SER A 283 -3.36 28.24 -1.98
C SER A 283 -3.41 26.75 -2.33
N LYS A 284 -4.50 26.05 -2.00
CA LYS A 284 -4.61 24.58 -2.10
C LYS A 284 -3.37 23.90 -1.47
N ALA A 285 -3.05 24.35 -0.26
CA ALA A 285 -1.83 23.96 0.43
C ALA A 285 -1.86 22.48 0.81
N GLU A 286 -0.69 21.86 0.81
CA GLU A 286 -0.54 20.54 1.44
C GLU A 286 -0.43 20.72 2.95
N THR A 287 -1.33 20.08 3.68
CA THR A 287 -1.37 20.12 5.15
C THR A 287 -0.62 18.98 5.79
N ALA A 288 -0.42 17.90 5.04
CA ALA A 288 0.28 16.74 5.57
C ALA A 288 1.00 15.97 4.46
N ARG A 289 2.14 15.38 4.82
CA ARG A 289 2.99 14.58 3.93
C ARG A 289 3.49 13.35 4.68
N LEU A 290 3.40 12.20 4.06
CA LEU A 290 3.97 10.96 4.57
C LEU A 290 4.96 10.42 3.56
N TYR A 291 6.20 10.21 3.98
CA TYR A 291 7.27 9.68 3.15
C TYR A 291 7.63 8.29 3.65
N ARG A 292 7.80 7.35 2.74
CA ARG A 292 8.25 6.01 3.04
C ARG A 292 9.37 5.61 2.09
N SER A 293 10.48 5.16 2.66
CA SER A 293 11.57 4.51 1.92
C SER A 293 11.73 3.10 2.48
N ALA A 294 11.74 2.10 1.63
CA ALA A 294 11.93 0.71 2.04
C ALA A 294 12.93 0.03 1.13
N TYR A 295 13.82 -0.75 1.74
CA TYR A 295 14.86 -1.53 1.08
C TYR A 295 14.84 -2.92 1.66
N SER A 296 15.03 -3.92 0.84
CA SER A 296 15.19 -5.28 1.35
C SER A 296 16.06 -6.14 0.46
N LEU A 297 16.77 -7.04 1.08
CA LEU A 297 17.50 -8.12 0.46
C LEU A 297 16.88 -9.43 0.90
N THR A 298 16.41 -10.22 -0.05
CA THR A 298 15.85 -11.55 0.18
C THR A 298 16.72 -12.58 -0.49
N HIS A 299 17.07 -13.63 0.25
CA HIS A 299 17.70 -14.82 -0.29
C HIS A 299 16.72 -15.99 -0.13
N ASP A 300 16.34 -16.57 -1.25
CA ASP A 300 15.55 -17.79 -1.32
C ASP A 300 16.49 -18.93 -1.72
N GLY A 301 16.53 -20.00 -0.93
CA GLY A 301 17.39 -21.16 -1.17
C GLY A 301 16.64 -22.46 -0.99
N ALA A 302 16.78 -23.38 -1.95
CA ALA A 302 16.33 -24.75 -1.87
C ALA A 302 17.57 -25.64 -1.60
N TRP A 303 17.51 -26.41 -0.52
CA TRP A 303 18.58 -27.27 -0.06
C TRP A 303 18.08 -28.70 0.07
N GLU A 304 18.93 -29.69 0.10
CA GLU A 304 18.53 -31.09 0.29
C GLU A 304 17.73 -31.31 1.60
N TRP A 305 17.99 -30.50 2.62
CA TRP A 305 17.32 -30.58 3.93
C TRP A 305 16.09 -29.68 4.07
N GLY A 306 15.76 -28.87 3.06
CA GLY A 306 14.59 -27.99 3.09
C GLY A 306 14.82 -26.61 2.47
N ASP A 307 13.78 -25.80 2.42
CA ASP A 307 13.81 -24.46 1.85
C ASP A 307 14.10 -23.40 2.89
N THR A 308 14.86 -22.40 2.49
CA THR A 308 15.17 -21.22 3.33
C THR A 308 14.75 -19.95 2.67
N LYS A 309 14.19 -19.05 3.46
CA LYS A 309 13.94 -17.67 3.07
C LYS A 309 14.51 -16.72 4.11
N ASN A 310 15.57 -16.03 3.74
CA ASN A 310 16.23 -15.05 4.59
C ASN A 310 15.91 -13.65 4.07
N VAL A 311 15.42 -12.78 4.93
CA VAL A 311 15.04 -11.41 4.57
C VAL A 311 15.71 -10.43 5.52
N ILE A 312 16.45 -9.48 4.97
CA ILE A 312 16.91 -8.30 5.69
C ILE A 312 16.16 -7.11 5.09
N SER A 313 15.49 -6.33 5.92
CA SER A 313 14.73 -5.18 5.45
C SER A 313 14.95 -3.95 6.31
N TYR A 314 14.99 -2.80 5.65
CA TYR A 314 15.05 -1.50 6.29
C TYR A 314 13.91 -0.64 5.78
N GLU A 315 13.16 -0.04 6.70
CA GLU A 315 12.10 0.92 6.41
C GLU A 315 12.34 2.22 7.16
N ARG A 316 12.21 3.33 6.47
CA ARG A 316 12.19 4.66 7.06
C ARG A 316 10.90 5.36 6.67
N THR A 317 10.16 5.84 7.66
CA THR A 317 8.97 6.67 7.48
C THR A 317 9.18 8.03 8.11
N ILE A 318 8.74 9.08 7.41
CA ILE A 318 8.71 10.44 7.92
C ILE A 318 7.26 10.93 7.78
N ASN A 319 6.62 11.21 8.90
CA ASN A 319 5.34 11.90 8.94
C ASN A 319 5.60 13.39 9.17
N SER A 320 5.06 14.23 8.30
CA SER A 320 5.21 15.68 8.33
C SER A 320 3.83 16.30 8.15
N HIS A 321 3.40 17.11 9.09
CA HIS A 321 2.08 17.75 9.07
C HIS A 321 2.14 19.17 9.65
N LEU A 322 1.17 19.99 9.29
CA LEU A 322 1.00 21.29 9.94
C LEU A 322 0.62 21.10 11.41
N PRO A 323 1.04 22.01 12.31
CA PRO A 323 0.71 21.91 13.71
C PRO A 323 -0.78 22.12 13.93
N GLU A 324 -1.35 21.28 14.80
CA GLU A 324 -2.77 21.26 15.15
C GLU A 324 -2.96 21.62 16.63
N GLY A 325 -3.96 22.45 16.90
CA GLY A 325 -4.34 22.86 18.25
C GLY A 325 -5.22 21.84 18.94
N LEU A 326 -5.65 22.20 20.16
CA LEU A 326 -6.53 21.37 21.00
C LEU A 326 -8.02 21.59 20.72
N ALA A 327 -8.37 22.71 20.10
CA ALA A 327 -9.75 23.05 19.78
C ALA A 327 -10.19 22.38 18.49
N GLY A 328 -11.42 21.94 18.45
CA GLY A 328 -12.02 21.31 17.29
C GLY A 328 -12.27 19.81 17.47
N GLY A 329 -12.58 19.14 16.39
CA GLY A 329 -12.81 17.69 16.35
C GLY A 329 -11.55 16.86 16.60
N PRO A 330 -11.56 15.58 16.22
CA PRO A 330 -10.43 14.66 16.45
C PRO A 330 -9.10 15.15 15.87
N GLU A 331 -9.14 16.04 14.91
CA GLU A 331 -7.97 16.50 14.16
C GLU A 331 -7.41 17.84 14.65
N GLY A 332 -8.13 18.55 15.52
CA GLY A 332 -7.73 19.88 15.98
C GLY A 332 -7.74 20.93 14.85
N SER A 333 -7.60 22.19 15.22
CA SER A 333 -7.47 23.31 14.28
C SER A 333 -6.01 23.56 13.91
N TYR A 334 -5.73 23.97 12.67
CA TYR A 334 -4.38 24.38 12.28
C TYR A 334 -3.95 25.64 13.04
N THR A 335 -2.72 25.61 13.57
CA THR A 335 -2.16 26.69 14.41
C THR A 335 -0.94 27.36 13.80
N GLY A 336 -0.44 26.87 12.67
CA GLY A 336 0.71 27.44 11.98
C GLY A 336 1.00 26.80 10.64
N LEU A 337 1.98 27.36 9.93
CA LEU A 337 2.40 26.93 8.57
C LEU A 337 3.67 26.09 8.59
N ASP A 338 4.37 26.00 9.70
CA ASP A 338 5.60 25.24 9.82
C ASP A 338 5.32 23.77 10.07
N PHE A 339 5.86 22.89 9.24
CA PHE A 339 5.64 21.47 9.37
C PHE A 339 6.33 20.86 10.59
N VAL A 340 5.58 20.15 11.40
CA VAL A 340 6.09 19.26 12.45
C VAL A 340 6.42 17.91 11.84
N GLN A 341 7.51 17.26 12.27
CA GLN A 341 7.95 15.99 11.74
C GLN A 341 8.17 14.95 12.82
N SER A 342 7.70 13.72 12.55
CA SER A 342 8.09 12.52 13.27
C SER A 342 8.77 11.52 12.31
N ARG A 343 9.70 10.73 12.84
CA ARG A 343 10.50 9.79 12.05
C ARG A 343 10.54 8.43 12.71
N LEU A 344 10.31 7.40 11.92
CA LEU A 344 10.44 6.01 12.33
C LEU A 344 11.47 5.32 11.44
N LYS A 345 12.30 4.48 12.03
CA LYS A 345 13.25 3.62 11.31
C LYS A 345 13.11 2.21 11.87
N ASN A 346 12.96 1.23 11.01
CA ASN A 346 12.89 -0.18 11.34
C ASN A 346 13.95 -0.94 10.55
N LEU A 347 14.72 -1.76 11.25
CA LEU A 347 15.63 -2.75 10.68
C LEU A 347 15.16 -4.12 11.17
N ARG A 348 15.02 -5.06 10.28
CA ARG A 348 14.57 -6.43 10.57
C ARG A 348 15.44 -7.43 9.81
#